data_f2a443b1a2266a41ef46c627b317b2d8
#
_entry.id   f2a443b1a2266a41ef46c627b317b2d8
#
_cell.length_a   1.000
_cell.length_b   1.000
_cell.length_c   1.000
_cell.angle_alpha   90.00
_cell.angle_beta   90.00
_cell.angle_gamma   90.00
#
_symmetry.space_group_name_H-M   'P 1'
#
loop_
_entity.id
_entity.type
_entity.pdbx_description
1 polymer ?
#
loop_
_entity_poly.entity_id
_entity_poly.type
_entity_poly.pdbx_seq_one_letter_code
_entity_poly.pdbx_strand_id
1 'polypeptide(L)'
;MDYNRLTNDVLALHGDIRFSGICDRTGRIIYGGYREGVTPLLSSEEEQKSNLLALERWRLYDSLAPKMGKIRYTLEDYEKVKTATIALPDQHLLLVSLGNTVLLIPKLHKGC
;
A
#
# COMPACT_ATOMS: atom_id res chain seq x y z
N MET A 1 9.19 -7.67 -15.00
CA MET A 1 8.58 -8.21 -13.79
C MET A 1 7.12 -8.53 -14.07
N ASP A 2 6.66 -9.68 -13.64
CA ASP A 2 5.25 -10.06 -13.78
C ASP A 2 4.46 -9.48 -12.59
N TYR A 3 3.84 -8.35 -12.81
CA TYR A 3 3.09 -7.65 -11.75
C TYR A 3 1.81 -8.38 -11.35
N ASN A 4 1.19 -9.10 -12.28
CA ASN A 4 0.02 -9.89 -11.95
C ASN A 4 0.38 -11.01 -10.98
N ARG A 5 1.50 -11.68 -11.22
CA ARG A 5 2.01 -12.68 -10.31
C ARG A 5 2.40 -12.09 -8.96
N LEU A 6 3.06 -10.93 -8.96
CA LEU A 6 3.47 -10.26 -7.73
C LEU A 6 2.29 -9.97 -6.83
N THR A 7 1.20 -9.42 -7.37
CA THR A 7 0.01 -9.10 -6.56
C THR A 7 -0.64 -10.36 -6.01
N ASN A 8 -0.67 -11.45 -6.77
CA ASN A 8 -1.20 -12.72 -6.30
C ASN A 8 -0.31 -13.35 -5.22
N ASP A 9 1.00 -13.29 -5.39
CA ASP A 9 1.95 -13.82 -4.40
C ASP A 9 1.83 -13.07 -3.08
N VAL A 10 1.63 -11.74 -3.12
CA VAL A 10 1.43 -10.94 -1.91
C VAL A 10 0.17 -11.36 -1.17
N LEU A 11 -0.95 -11.54 -1.87
CA LEU A 11 -2.19 -12.01 -1.26
C LEU A 11 -2.02 -13.37 -0.60
N ALA A 12 -1.15 -14.22 -1.14
CA ALA A 12 -0.90 -15.55 -0.60
C ALA A 12 -0.04 -15.55 0.68
N LEU A 13 0.61 -14.43 1.02
CA LEU A 13 1.50 -14.36 2.18
C LEU A 13 0.75 -14.47 3.50
N HIS A 14 -0.45 -13.94 3.60
CA HIS A 14 -1.21 -13.94 4.84
C HIS A 14 -2.70 -13.75 4.54
N GLY A 15 -3.55 -14.51 5.23
CA GLY A 15 -5.00 -14.47 5.03
C GLY A 15 -5.64 -13.13 5.40
N ASP A 16 -4.97 -12.32 6.23
CA ASP A 16 -5.48 -11.02 6.66
C ASP A 16 -5.10 -9.88 5.71
N ILE A 17 -4.37 -10.17 4.63
CA ILE A 17 -4.14 -9.19 3.57
C ILE A 17 -5.44 -9.03 2.79
N ARG A 18 -5.98 -7.82 2.79
CA ARG A 18 -7.27 -7.49 2.20
C ARG A 18 -7.17 -7.08 0.74
N PHE A 19 -6.06 -6.42 0.39
CA PHE A 19 -5.85 -5.83 -0.92
C PHE A 19 -4.36 -5.90 -1.28
N SER A 20 -4.10 -6.19 -2.53
CA SER A 20 -2.77 -6.12 -3.11
C SER A 20 -2.91 -5.61 -4.54
N GLY A 21 -2.47 -4.40 -4.81
CA GLY A 21 -2.64 -3.79 -6.12
C GLY A 21 -1.48 -2.91 -6.48
N ILE A 22 -1.30 -2.70 -7.77
CA ILE A 22 -0.26 -1.84 -8.31
C ILE A 22 -0.94 -0.67 -9.01
N CYS A 23 -0.57 0.54 -8.63
CA CYS A 23 -1.06 1.74 -9.29
C CYS A 23 -0.01 2.34 -10.22
N ASP A 24 -0.48 2.98 -11.28
CA ASP A 24 0.34 3.76 -12.18
C ASP A 24 0.45 5.21 -11.69
N ARG A 25 1.07 6.08 -12.49
CA ARG A 25 1.28 7.49 -12.15
C ARG A 25 0.01 8.30 -11.98
N THR A 26 -1.12 7.79 -12.47
CA THR A 26 -2.42 8.48 -12.36
C THR A 26 -3.19 8.03 -11.13
N GLY A 27 -2.64 7.11 -10.34
CA GLY A 27 -3.32 6.55 -9.18
C GLY A 27 -4.31 5.44 -9.52
N ARG A 28 -4.36 5.02 -10.79
CA ARG A 28 -5.24 3.92 -11.22
C ARG A 28 -4.59 2.59 -10.90
N ILE A 29 -5.38 1.67 -10.35
CA ILE A 29 -4.94 0.30 -10.13
C ILE A 29 -4.94 -0.43 -11.48
N ILE A 30 -3.77 -0.90 -11.88
CA ILE A 30 -3.58 -1.60 -13.16
C ILE A 30 -3.39 -3.11 -13.01
N TYR A 31 -3.05 -3.57 -11.82
CA TYR A 31 -2.92 -5.00 -11.48
C TYR A 31 -3.42 -5.22 -10.07
N GLY A 32 -3.96 -6.41 -9.82
CA GLY A 32 -4.36 -6.81 -8.49
C GLY A 32 -5.73 -6.28 -8.09
N GLY A 33 -6.01 -6.33 -6.81
CA GLY A 33 -7.29 -5.91 -6.26
C GLY A 33 -7.54 -6.48 -4.87
N TYR A 34 -8.79 -6.46 -4.47
CA TYR A 34 -9.22 -6.99 -3.19
C TYR A 34 -9.24 -8.52 -3.19
N ARG A 35 -8.95 -9.09 -2.01
CA ARG A 35 -9.20 -10.50 -1.78
C ARG A 35 -10.69 -10.78 -1.94
N GLU A 36 -11.01 -11.92 -2.52
CA GLU A 36 -12.40 -12.34 -2.65
C GLU A 36 -13.11 -12.33 -1.30
N GLY A 37 -14.31 -11.80 -1.27
CA GLY A 37 -15.13 -11.69 -0.06
C GLY A 37 -14.86 -10.47 0.79
N VAL A 38 -13.87 -9.66 0.46
CA VAL A 38 -13.56 -8.44 1.21
C VAL A 38 -14.37 -7.27 0.68
N THR A 39 -15.03 -6.55 1.60
CA THR A 39 -15.73 -5.32 1.26
C THR A 39 -14.79 -4.13 1.42
N PRO A 40 -14.58 -3.32 0.37
CA PRO A 40 -13.75 -2.11 0.47
C PRO A 40 -14.30 -1.13 1.52
N LEU A 41 -13.40 -0.49 2.26
CA LEU A 41 -13.78 0.57 3.20
C LEU A 41 -13.96 1.92 2.52
N LEU A 42 -13.31 2.12 1.38
CA LEU A 42 -13.33 3.37 0.63
C LEU A 42 -14.13 3.20 -0.66
N SER A 43 -14.73 4.28 -1.14
CA SER A 43 -15.27 4.32 -2.48
C SER A 43 -14.14 4.35 -3.52
N SER A 44 -14.47 4.10 -4.78
CA SER A 44 -13.49 4.16 -5.87
C SER A 44 -12.83 5.53 -5.96
N GLU A 45 -13.59 6.60 -5.77
CA GLU A 45 -13.05 7.98 -5.78
C GLU A 45 -12.10 8.21 -4.61
N GLU A 46 -12.47 7.74 -3.43
CA GLU A 46 -11.61 7.86 -2.25
C GLU A 46 -10.31 7.06 -2.41
N GLU A 47 -10.40 5.87 -2.99
CA GLU A 47 -9.22 5.06 -3.28
C GLU A 47 -8.28 5.79 -4.25
N GLN A 48 -8.81 6.37 -5.31
CA GLN A 48 -7.99 7.10 -6.27
C GLN A 48 -7.33 8.31 -5.63
N LYS A 49 -8.05 9.07 -4.81
CA LYS A 49 -7.47 10.19 -4.07
C LYS A 49 -6.35 9.73 -3.14
N SER A 50 -6.56 8.63 -2.46
CA SER A 50 -5.54 8.05 -1.57
C SER A 50 -4.28 7.65 -2.35
N ASN A 51 -4.46 7.04 -3.51
CA ASN A 51 -3.35 6.62 -4.37
C ASN A 51 -2.57 7.83 -4.92
N LEU A 52 -3.28 8.87 -5.34
CA LEU A 52 -2.65 10.10 -5.81
C LEU A 52 -1.85 10.78 -4.70
N LEU A 53 -2.38 10.78 -3.49
CA LEU A 53 -1.67 11.32 -2.33
C LEU A 53 -0.40 10.53 -2.03
N ALA A 54 -0.45 9.21 -2.14
CA ALA A 54 0.72 8.36 -1.98
C ALA A 54 1.80 8.69 -3.02
N LEU A 55 1.40 8.88 -4.27
CA LEU A 55 2.33 9.26 -5.35
C LEU A 55 2.97 10.61 -5.08
N GLU A 56 2.21 11.56 -4.56
CA GLU A 56 2.73 12.88 -4.22
C GLU A 56 3.73 12.80 -3.06
N ARG A 57 3.42 12.03 -2.01
CA ARG A 57 4.36 11.78 -0.93
C ARG A 57 5.65 11.16 -1.45
N TRP A 58 5.56 10.24 -2.41
CA TRP A 58 6.74 9.59 -2.99
C TRP A 58 7.65 10.58 -3.71
N ARG A 59 7.09 11.57 -4.39
CA ARG A 59 7.89 12.64 -5.01
C ARG A 59 8.69 13.42 -3.97
N LEU A 60 8.06 13.70 -2.82
CA LEU A 60 8.75 14.37 -1.72
C LEU A 60 9.88 13.51 -1.17
N TYR A 61 9.65 12.23 -0.98
CA TYR A 61 10.69 11.31 -0.53
C TYR A 61 11.84 11.24 -1.52
N ASP A 62 11.54 11.21 -2.80
CA ASP A 62 12.58 11.20 -3.84
C ASP A 62 13.43 12.46 -3.82
N SER A 63 12.87 13.59 -3.43
CA SER A 63 13.63 14.84 -3.29
C SER A 63 14.68 14.76 -2.18
N LEU A 64 14.52 13.88 -1.22
CA LEU A 64 15.44 13.66 -0.12
C LEU A 64 16.47 12.57 -0.42
N ALA A 65 16.30 11.85 -1.51
CA ALA A 65 17.16 10.72 -1.88
C ALA A 65 18.64 11.05 -1.98
N PRO A 66 19.07 12.26 -2.45
CA PRO A 66 20.49 12.59 -2.50
C PRO A 66 21.18 12.55 -1.13
N LYS A 67 20.44 12.77 -0.05
CA LYS A 67 20.99 12.74 1.32
C LYS A 67 20.66 11.46 2.07
N MET A 68 19.48 10.90 1.86
CA MET A 68 18.97 9.78 2.64
C MET A 68 18.96 8.45 1.89
N GLY A 69 19.19 8.47 0.59
CA GLY A 69 18.96 7.31 -0.27
C GLY A 69 17.49 7.21 -0.66
N LYS A 70 17.19 6.31 -1.59
CA LYS A 70 15.81 6.13 -2.07
C LYS A 70 14.95 5.48 -1.00
N ILE A 71 13.73 5.98 -0.85
CA ILE A 71 12.74 5.33 0.00
C ILE A 71 12.33 3.98 -0.63
N ARG A 72 12.14 2.98 0.21
CA ARG A 72 11.75 1.64 -0.24
C ARG A 72 10.28 1.36 0.00
N TYR A 73 9.77 1.72 1.17
CA TYR A 73 8.37 1.50 1.52
C TYR A 73 7.97 2.39 2.70
N THR A 74 6.66 2.52 2.87
CA THR A 74 6.05 3.15 4.06
C THR A 74 5.02 2.20 4.65
N LEU A 75 4.78 2.36 5.95
CA LEU A 75 3.72 1.66 6.67
C LEU A 75 2.82 2.69 7.32
N GLU A 76 1.52 2.57 7.09
CA GLU A 76 0.51 3.42 7.71
C GLU A 76 -0.37 2.57 8.62
N ASP A 77 -0.60 3.03 9.83
CA ASP A 77 -1.41 2.31 10.81
C ASP A 77 -2.69 3.09 11.09
N TYR A 78 -3.78 2.72 10.41
CA TYR A 78 -5.12 3.23 10.72
C TYR A 78 -5.77 2.36 11.79
N GLU A 79 -6.77 2.89 12.45
CA GLU A 79 -7.48 2.12 13.49
C GLU A 79 -8.07 0.82 12.96
N LYS A 80 -8.60 0.82 11.74
CA LYS A 80 -9.32 -0.34 11.17
C LYS A 80 -8.46 -1.18 10.24
N VAL A 81 -7.46 -0.60 9.61
CA VAL A 81 -6.59 -1.30 8.65
C VAL A 81 -5.19 -0.77 8.75
N LYS A 82 -4.26 -1.55 8.28
CA LYS A 82 -2.87 -1.14 8.09
C LYS A 82 -2.55 -1.19 6.61
N THR A 83 -1.73 -0.27 6.15
CA THR A 83 -1.34 -0.23 4.75
C THR A 83 0.17 -0.17 4.61
N ALA A 84 0.65 -0.73 3.52
CA ALA A 84 2.05 -0.60 3.11
C ALA A 84 2.07 -0.11 1.67
N THR A 85 2.97 0.82 1.40
CA THR A 85 3.19 1.35 0.06
C THR A 85 4.65 1.09 -0.29
N ILE A 86 4.89 0.36 -1.38
CA ILE A 86 6.21 -0.15 -1.73
C ILE A 86 6.59 0.36 -3.10
N ALA A 87 7.79 0.93 -3.21
CA ALA A 87 8.29 1.43 -4.48
C ALA A 87 8.60 0.29 -5.45
N LEU A 88 8.14 0.43 -6.67
CA LEU A 88 8.43 -0.47 -7.77
C LEU A 88 9.14 0.31 -8.90
N PRO A 89 9.78 -0.40 -9.85
CA PRO A 89 10.35 0.27 -11.02
C PRO A 89 9.31 1.08 -11.80
N ASP A 90 9.79 2.05 -12.59
CA ASP A 90 8.98 2.85 -13.52
C ASP A 90 7.90 3.68 -12.83
N GLN A 91 8.17 4.11 -11.60
CA GLN A 91 7.27 4.98 -10.83
C GLN A 91 5.90 4.34 -10.53
N HIS A 92 5.88 3.03 -10.45
CA HIS A 92 4.72 2.29 -9.96
C HIS A 92 4.84 2.10 -8.45
N LEU A 93 3.69 1.95 -7.79
CA LEU A 93 3.63 1.64 -6.37
C LEU A 93 2.81 0.37 -6.16
N LEU A 94 3.34 -0.52 -5.33
CA LEU A 94 2.59 -1.65 -4.80
C LEU A 94 1.89 -1.20 -3.52
N LEU A 95 0.58 -1.34 -3.50
CA LEU A 95 -0.28 -0.94 -2.38
C LEU A 95 -0.84 -2.20 -1.75
N VAL A 96 -0.63 -2.36 -0.45
CA VAL A 96 -1.10 -3.52 0.31
C VAL A 96 -1.90 -3.04 1.50
N SER A 97 -3.06 -3.64 1.75
CA SER A 97 -3.79 -3.39 2.98
C SER A 97 -3.99 -4.68 3.76
N LEU A 98 -3.88 -4.57 5.07
CA LEU A 98 -4.03 -5.66 6.01
C LEU A 98 -5.13 -5.32 7.01
N GLY A 99 -5.78 -6.35 7.55
CA GLY A 99 -6.70 -6.16 8.65
C GLY A 99 -5.97 -5.72 9.92
N ASN A 100 -6.72 -5.21 10.87
CA ASN A 100 -6.15 -4.69 12.12
C ASN A 100 -5.76 -5.78 13.12
N THR A 101 -5.97 -7.05 12.80
CA THR A 101 -5.50 -8.16 13.62
C THR A 101 -3.99 -8.35 13.50
N VAL A 102 -3.36 -7.84 12.43
CA VAL A 102 -1.91 -7.85 12.26
C VAL A 102 -1.32 -6.63 12.94
N LEU A 103 -0.57 -6.83 14.02
CA LEU A 103 0.02 -5.74 14.78
C LEU A 103 1.41 -5.44 14.28
N LEU A 104 1.59 -4.27 13.67
CA LEU A 104 2.90 -3.80 13.18
C LEU A 104 3.73 -3.22 14.30
N ILE A 105 3.10 -2.46 15.22
CA ILE A 105 3.78 -1.85 16.37
C ILE A 105 2.89 -2.07 17.60
N PRO A 106 2.85 -3.29 18.13
CA PRO A 106 1.81 -3.65 19.11
C PRO A 106 1.88 -2.90 20.43
N LYS A 107 3.06 -2.55 20.90
CA LYS A 107 3.23 -1.97 22.23
C LYS A 107 3.08 -0.47 22.30
N LEU A 108 3.18 0.23 21.18
CA LEU A 108 3.08 1.68 21.14
C LEU A 108 1.64 2.19 21.24
N HIS A 109 0.68 1.33 21.04
CA HIS A 109 -0.74 1.71 21.10
C HIS A 109 -1.36 1.51 22.47
N LYS A 110 -0.69 0.83 23.36
CA LYS A 110 -1.17 0.63 24.73
C LYS A 110 -0.83 1.83 25.59
N GLY A 111 -1.82 2.37 26.28
CA GLY A 111 -1.64 3.50 27.16
C GLY A 111 -1.69 4.85 26.48
N CYS A 112 -2.00 4.87 25.21
CA CYS A 112 -2.25 6.10 24.48
C CYS A 112 -3.71 6.52 24.56
#